data_a4830ef4da8fa3f9966a4afc1138073d
#
_entry.id   a4830ef4da8fa3f9966a4afc1138073d
#
_cell.length_a   1.000
_cell.length_b   1.000
_cell.length_c   1.000
_cell.angle_alpha   90.00
_cell.angle_beta   90.00
_cell.angle_gamma   90.00
#
_symmetry.space_group_name_H-M   'P 1'
#
loop_
_entity.id
_entity.type
_entity.pdbx_description
1 polymer ?
#
loop_
_entity_poly.entity_id
_entity_poly.type
_entity_poly.pdbx_seq_one_letter_code
_entity_poly.pdbx_strand_id
1 'polypeptide(L)'
;MTDYTRRGVLAGIGAGIALTAGTTVAGADDHERKQEDVARVVHLSPDAPALDIYVDGELWFEGVEPLTLQQGATPAEPGTYDVAAVPTGEDSENALVETEIDIEPGPCTLAAVGEVCALSGNAFDLVALKGDFGQTKADHARLRAVHASPDTPTIDVRTEAGETIAQGLSFGDAQTAEVPAGETVVAVRAADGKTLARFKLEPEAGHVYSAFAVGYQDPGSAPEAAPDDLGFSLALSEDAAPGEQ
;
A
#
# COMPACT_ATOMS: atom_id res chain seq x y z
N MET A 1 20.22 10.61 -22.72
CA MET A 1 19.83 11.48 -21.62
C MET A 1 18.35 11.78 -21.84
N THR A 2 17.51 10.98 -21.29
CA THR A 2 16.05 11.19 -21.34
C THR A 2 15.56 11.06 -19.90
N ASP A 3 15.29 12.23 -19.30
CA ASP A 3 14.67 12.35 -17.98
C ASP A 3 13.27 11.74 -18.05
N TYR A 4 13.10 10.55 -17.51
CA TYR A 4 11.79 10.01 -17.21
C TYR A 4 11.33 10.55 -15.85
N THR A 5 10.69 11.68 -15.88
CA THR A 5 9.93 12.19 -14.72
C THR A 5 8.66 11.36 -14.61
N ARG A 6 8.67 10.34 -13.73
CA ARG A 6 7.48 9.60 -13.33
C ARG A 6 6.57 10.56 -12.54
N ARG A 7 5.68 11.24 -13.24
CA ARG A 7 4.58 11.98 -12.63
C ARG A 7 3.38 11.08 -12.62
N GLY A 8 3.13 10.44 -11.47
CA GLY A 8 1.83 9.86 -11.20
C GLY A 8 0.76 10.95 -11.29
N VAL A 9 -0.20 10.78 -12.18
CA VAL A 9 -1.27 11.75 -12.38
C VAL A 9 -2.38 11.47 -11.37
N LEU A 10 -2.37 12.22 -10.29
CA LEU A 10 -3.51 12.36 -9.40
C LEU A 10 -4.09 13.76 -9.55
N ALA A 11 -5.19 13.89 -10.30
CA ALA A 11 -5.99 15.11 -10.32
C ALA A 11 -7.29 14.84 -9.59
N GLY A 12 -7.39 15.29 -8.32
CA GLY A 12 -8.47 14.89 -7.42
C GLY A 12 -9.69 15.78 -7.42
N ILE A 13 -10.84 15.13 -7.23
CA ILE A 13 -11.97 15.65 -6.47
C ILE A 13 -11.91 14.98 -5.08
N GLY A 14 -11.00 15.40 -4.27
CA GLY A 14 -10.53 14.84 -3.01
C GLY A 14 -9.01 14.68 -3.12
N ALA A 15 -8.28 15.17 -2.15
CA ALA A 15 -6.82 15.09 -2.16
C ALA A 15 -6.40 13.62 -2.03
N GLY A 16 -6.12 12.97 -3.15
CA GLY A 16 -5.39 11.69 -3.15
C GLY A 16 -3.92 11.98 -2.83
N ILE A 17 -3.32 11.15 -2.01
CA ILE A 17 -1.91 11.23 -1.66
C ILE A 17 -1.16 10.33 -2.65
N ALA A 18 -0.16 10.86 -3.35
CA ALA A 18 0.77 10.03 -4.10
C ALA A 18 1.80 9.45 -3.12
N LEU A 19 1.95 8.13 -3.08
CA LEU A 19 3.05 7.51 -2.36
C LEU A 19 4.36 7.91 -3.02
N THR A 20 5.28 8.47 -2.25
CA THR A 20 6.63 8.72 -2.73
C THR A 20 7.42 7.42 -2.71
N ALA A 21 7.99 7.02 -3.85
CA ALA A 21 8.95 5.94 -3.88
C ALA A 21 10.24 6.41 -3.19
N GLY A 22 10.57 5.83 -2.04
CA GLY A 22 11.85 6.04 -1.37
C GLY A 22 12.98 5.49 -2.22
N THR A 23 14.15 6.11 -2.13
CA THR A 23 15.36 5.71 -2.86
C THR A 23 15.86 4.35 -2.37
N THR A 24 16.01 3.43 -3.30
CA THR A 24 16.67 2.13 -3.09
C THR A 24 18.07 2.28 -2.53
N VAL A 25 18.43 1.48 -1.55
CA VAL A 25 19.84 1.25 -1.18
C VAL A 25 20.51 0.55 -2.36
N ALA A 26 21.47 1.22 -2.99
CA ALA A 26 22.19 0.73 -4.13
C ALA A 26 23.16 -0.40 -3.72
N GLY A 27 22.74 -1.64 -3.91
CA GLY A 27 23.62 -2.79 -4.03
C GLY A 27 23.87 -3.05 -5.52
N ALA A 28 25.11 -2.82 -5.97
CA ALA A 28 25.47 -3.03 -7.36
C ALA A 28 25.50 -4.51 -7.69
N ASP A 29 24.63 -4.93 -8.62
CA ASP A 29 24.97 -5.86 -9.72
C ASP A 29 23.79 -5.88 -10.69
N ASP A 30 24.09 -5.41 -11.93
CA ASP A 30 23.20 -5.40 -13.09
C ASP A 30 22.99 -6.84 -13.60
N HIS A 31 22.05 -7.56 -12.99
CA HIS A 31 21.39 -8.69 -13.62
C HIS A 31 19.92 -8.33 -13.77
N GLU A 32 19.36 -8.55 -14.95
CA GLU A 32 17.94 -8.45 -15.27
C GLU A 32 17.13 -9.20 -14.19
N ARG A 33 16.76 -8.52 -13.10
CA ARG A 33 15.92 -9.07 -12.05
C ARG A 33 14.49 -9.04 -12.58
N LYS A 34 13.90 -10.20 -12.68
CA LYS A 34 12.46 -10.30 -12.87
C LYS A 34 11.80 -9.60 -11.69
N GLN A 35 10.92 -8.65 -11.97
CA GLN A 35 10.18 -7.88 -10.97
C GLN A 35 9.21 -8.75 -10.14
N GLU A 36 9.11 -10.03 -10.51
CA GLU A 36 8.19 -11.01 -9.93
C GLU A 36 8.49 -11.39 -8.47
N ASP A 37 9.75 -11.19 -8.01
CA ASP A 37 10.20 -11.71 -6.71
C ASP A 37 10.74 -10.60 -5.78
N VAL A 38 10.46 -9.33 -6.05
CA VAL A 38 10.99 -8.23 -5.25
C VAL A 38 10.07 -7.93 -4.07
N ALA A 39 10.63 -7.99 -2.86
CA ALA A 39 9.94 -7.53 -1.66
C ALA A 39 9.76 -6.00 -1.71
N ARG A 40 8.58 -5.55 -1.34
CA ARG A 40 8.27 -4.13 -1.14
C ARG A 40 7.70 -3.93 0.25
N VAL A 41 7.92 -2.76 0.81
CA VAL A 41 7.28 -2.33 2.04
C VAL A 41 6.52 -1.04 1.80
N VAL A 42 5.33 -0.93 2.38
CA VAL A 42 4.55 0.31 2.41
C VAL A 42 4.19 0.62 3.86
N HIS A 43 4.43 1.85 4.28
CA HIS A 43 4.12 2.31 5.61
C HIS A 43 2.79 3.09 5.61
N LEU A 44 1.72 2.46 6.08
CA LEU A 44 0.35 3.01 6.07
C LEU A 44 -0.17 3.34 7.47
N SER A 45 0.61 3.06 8.53
CA SER A 45 0.25 3.46 9.88
C SER A 45 0.29 4.98 10.02
N PRO A 46 -0.76 5.60 10.55
CA PRO A 46 -0.84 7.06 10.63
C PRO A 46 -0.07 7.67 11.80
N ASP A 47 0.22 6.91 12.86
CA ASP A 47 0.82 7.39 14.11
C ASP A 47 2.14 6.71 14.47
N ALA A 48 2.62 5.76 13.66
CA ALA A 48 3.94 5.17 13.86
C ALA A 48 5.05 6.07 13.28
N PRO A 49 6.24 6.11 13.89
CA PRO A 49 7.41 6.81 13.36
C PRO A 49 7.94 6.11 12.10
N ALA A 50 9.02 6.65 11.51
CA ALA A 50 9.78 5.93 10.49
C ALA A 50 10.25 4.57 11.02
N LEU A 51 10.25 3.54 10.17
CA LEU A 51 10.46 2.15 10.55
C LEU A 51 11.65 1.53 9.84
N ASP A 52 12.38 0.72 10.57
CA ASP A 52 13.33 -0.26 10.05
C ASP A 52 12.65 -1.64 10.06
N ILE A 53 12.67 -2.34 8.93
CA ILE A 53 12.03 -3.65 8.81
C ILE A 53 13.11 -4.73 8.77
N TYR A 54 13.06 -5.62 9.73
CA TYR A 54 13.92 -6.79 9.83
C TYR A 54 13.19 -8.04 9.42
N VAL A 55 13.85 -8.93 8.70
CA VAL A 55 13.34 -10.25 8.28
C VAL A 55 14.38 -11.28 8.68
N ASP A 56 13.98 -12.26 9.49
CA ASP A 56 14.87 -13.26 10.11
C ASP A 56 16.10 -12.62 10.79
N GLY A 57 15.91 -11.44 11.40
CA GLY A 57 16.96 -10.65 12.06
C GLY A 57 17.88 -9.86 11.14
N GLU A 58 17.69 -9.91 9.81
CA GLU A 58 18.42 -9.10 8.84
C GLU A 58 17.64 -7.82 8.48
N LEU A 59 18.33 -6.68 8.41
CA LEU A 59 17.72 -5.40 8.02
C LEU A 59 17.42 -5.42 6.50
N TRP A 60 16.14 -5.43 6.12
CA TRP A 60 15.70 -5.40 4.73
C TRP A 60 15.34 -3.99 4.24
N PHE A 61 14.75 -3.18 5.11
CA PHE A 61 14.36 -1.80 4.78
C PHE A 61 14.72 -0.88 5.93
N GLU A 62 15.36 0.24 5.64
CA GLU A 62 15.79 1.24 6.61
C GLU A 62 15.02 2.55 6.41
N GLY A 63 14.53 3.13 7.48
CA GLY A 63 13.93 4.45 7.49
C GLY A 63 12.69 4.58 6.61
N VAL A 64 11.77 3.61 6.67
CA VAL A 64 10.51 3.67 5.92
C VAL A 64 9.61 4.72 6.52
N GLU A 65 9.53 5.88 5.89
CA GLU A 65 8.70 7.00 6.34
C GLU A 65 7.20 6.72 6.18
N PRO A 66 6.32 7.28 7.03
CA PRO A 66 4.88 7.18 6.88
C PRO A 66 4.39 7.61 5.48
N LEU A 67 3.43 6.89 4.93
CA LEU A 67 2.87 7.07 3.57
C LEU A 67 3.92 7.01 2.45
N THR A 68 4.97 6.20 2.66
CA THR A 68 5.95 5.89 1.61
C THR A 68 5.95 4.41 1.26
N LEU A 69 6.43 4.10 0.05
CA LEU A 69 6.68 2.76 -0.41
C LEU A 69 8.16 2.63 -0.77
N GLN A 70 8.81 1.60 -0.25
CA GLN A 70 10.17 1.25 -0.63
C GLN A 70 10.20 -0.11 -1.30
N GLN A 71 11.10 -0.27 -2.27
CA GLN A 71 11.34 -1.53 -2.95
C GLN A 71 12.71 -2.06 -2.53
N GLY A 72 12.75 -3.29 -2.01
CA GLY A 72 13.97 -3.95 -1.57
C GLY A 72 14.81 -4.48 -2.73
N ALA A 73 16.07 -4.74 -2.43
CA ALA A 73 16.99 -5.38 -3.36
C ALA A 73 16.97 -6.92 -3.26
N THR A 74 16.44 -7.45 -2.18
CA THR A 74 16.41 -8.89 -1.90
C THR A 74 15.12 -9.50 -2.43
N PRO A 75 15.18 -10.58 -3.22
CA PRO A 75 14.00 -11.32 -3.61
C PRO A 75 13.35 -11.93 -2.37
N ALA A 76 12.03 -11.81 -2.25
CA ALA A 76 11.28 -12.53 -1.24
C ALA A 76 10.95 -13.92 -1.77
N GLU A 77 11.78 -14.91 -1.44
CA GLU A 77 11.43 -16.31 -1.74
C GLU A 77 10.17 -16.72 -0.96
N PRO A 78 9.34 -17.64 -1.49
CA PRO A 78 8.20 -18.15 -0.75
C PRO A 78 8.64 -18.87 0.51
N GLY A 79 8.02 -18.56 1.65
CA GLY A 79 8.36 -19.14 2.94
C GLY A 79 7.72 -18.38 4.10
N THR A 80 7.91 -18.90 5.30
CA THR A 80 7.52 -18.25 6.56
C THR A 80 8.74 -17.54 7.13
N TYR A 81 8.59 -16.28 7.49
CA TYR A 81 9.64 -15.41 7.98
C TYR A 81 9.25 -14.75 9.30
N ASP A 82 10.21 -14.61 10.20
CA ASP A 82 10.08 -13.76 11.37
C ASP A 82 10.32 -12.29 10.95
N VAL A 83 9.29 -11.46 11.03
CA VAL A 83 9.36 -10.06 10.60
C VAL A 83 9.14 -9.12 11.78
N ALA A 84 10.02 -8.15 11.94
CA ALA A 84 9.93 -7.12 12.97
C ALA A 84 9.93 -5.72 12.37
N ALA A 85 9.06 -4.85 12.90
CA ALA A 85 9.07 -3.41 12.62
C ALA A 85 9.58 -2.64 13.84
N VAL A 86 10.69 -1.97 13.66
CA VAL A 86 11.42 -1.24 14.73
C VAL A 86 11.44 0.24 14.39
N PRO A 87 11.17 1.16 15.33
CA PRO A 87 11.40 2.59 15.09
C PRO A 87 12.82 2.86 14.64
N THR A 88 13.00 3.62 13.56
CA THR A 88 14.32 3.89 12.98
C THR A 88 15.29 4.44 14.01
N GLY A 89 16.46 3.78 14.11
CA GLY A 89 17.53 4.16 15.03
C GLY A 89 17.37 3.61 16.44
N GLU A 90 16.36 2.77 16.70
CA GLU A 90 16.22 2.05 17.95
C GLU A 90 16.76 0.61 17.84
N ASP A 91 17.00 -0.02 18.98
CA ASP A 91 17.43 -1.42 19.04
C ASP A 91 16.23 -2.36 18.76
N SER A 92 16.48 -3.54 18.21
CA SER A 92 15.45 -4.53 17.86
C SER A 92 14.56 -4.95 19.03
N GLU A 93 15.04 -4.81 20.27
CA GLU A 93 14.25 -5.06 21.48
C GLU A 93 13.06 -4.08 21.65
N ASN A 94 13.07 -2.96 20.92
CA ASN A 94 12.01 -1.94 20.89
C ASN A 94 11.07 -2.09 19.70
N ALA A 95 10.98 -3.27 19.09
CA ALA A 95 10.05 -3.54 17.99
C ALA A 95 8.61 -3.18 18.38
N LEU A 96 7.91 -2.46 17.50
CA LEU A 96 6.49 -2.19 17.64
C LEU A 96 5.65 -3.46 17.44
N VAL A 97 6.14 -4.34 16.58
CA VAL A 97 5.56 -5.66 16.30
C VAL A 97 6.65 -6.63 15.87
N GLU A 98 6.53 -7.86 16.33
CA GLU A 98 7.23 -9.05 15.81
C GLU A 98 6.18 -10.08 15.46
N THR A 99 6.20 -10.60 14.24
CA THR A 99 5.19 -11.55 13.76
C THR A 99 5.76 -12.48 12.70
N GLU A 100 5.23 -13.70 12.62
CA GLU A 100 5.51 -14.62 11.53
C GLU A 100 4.65 -14.25 10.33
N ILE A 101 5.27 -14.11 9.16
CA ILE A 101 4.61 -13.78 7.90
C ILE A 101 4.88 -14.86 6.86
N ASP A 102 3.82 -15.40 6.28
CA ASP A 102 3.89 -16.31 5.14
C ASP A 102 3.95 -15.50 3.84
N ILE A 103 5.08 -15.59 3.15
CA ILE A 103 5.26 -15.04 1.80
C ILE A 103 4.92 -16.12 0.78
N GLU A 104 3.87 -15.89 0.01
CA GLU A 104 3.48 -16.78 -1.08
C GLU A 104 4.30 -16.49 -2.36
N PRO A 105 4.35 -17.44 -3.33
CA PRO A 105 5.01 -17.19 -4.61
C PRO A 105 4.43 -15.97 -5.34
N GLY A 106 5.30 -15.15 -5.88
CA GLY A 106 4.97 -13.93 -6.64
C GLY A 106 5.26 -12.65 -5.86
N PRO A 107 4.87 -11.49 -6.43
CA PRO A 107 5.17 -10.20 -5.82
C PRO A 107 4.47 -10.05 -4.47
N CYS A 108 5.23 -9.64 -3.46
CA CYS A 108 4.75 -9.41 -2.11
C CYS A 108 4.97 -7.96 -1.68
N THR A 109 4.00 -7.39 -0.99
CA THR A 109 4.13 -6.10 -0.32
C THR A 109 3.88 -6.29 1.16
N LEU A 110 4.89 -6.02 2.00
CA LEU A 110 4.71 -5.90 3.44
C LEU A 110 4.07 -4.53 3.72
N ALA A 111 2.94 -4.50 4.39
CA ALA A 111 2.26 -3.28 4.75
C ALA A 111 2.24 -3.12 6.27
N ALA A 112 2.82 -2.02 6.76
CA ALA A 112 2.66 -1.59 8.14
C ALA A 112 1.33 -0.83 8.25
N VAL A 113 0.38 -1.38 8.98
CA VAL A 113 -0.99 -0.87 9.11
C VAL A 113 -1.38 -0.68 10.58
N GLY A 114 -2.46 0.02 10.82
CA GLY A 114 -2.99 0.21 12.19
C GLY A 114 -2.31 1.31 12.97
N GLU A 115 -2.64 1.38 14.24
CA GLU A 115 -2.23 2.44 15.16
C GLU A 115 -1.34 1.90 16.27
N VAL A 116 -0.24 2.57 16.56
CA VAL A 116 0.59 2.27 17.73
C VAL A 116 -0.22 2.52 19.01
N CYS A 117 -1.01 3.58 19.06
CA CYS A 117 -1.88 3.89 20.19
C CYS A 117 -3.18 3.08 20.22
N ALA A 118 -3.55 2.39 19.13
CA ALA A 118 -4.72 1.51 18.99
C ALA A 118 -6.05 2.12 19.48
N LEU A 119 -6.27 3.42 19.33
CA LEU A 119 -7.50 4.10 19.79
C LEU A 119 -8.73 3.65 19.01
N SER A 120 -8.60 3.33 17.74
CA SER A 120 -9.67 2.80 16.89
C SER A 120 -9.96 1.31 17.12
N GLY A 121 -9.07 0.60 17.82
CA GLY A 121 -9.14 -0.84 18.04
C GLY A 121 -8.36 -1.66 16.97
N ASN A 122 -7.82 -1.02 15.93
CA ASN A 122 -6.93 -1.63 14.95
C ASN A 122 -5.49 -1.31 15.33
N ALA A 123 -4.88 -2.19 16.14
CA ALA A 123 -3.50 -2.05 16.58
C ALA A 123 -2.52 -2.11 15.41
N PHE A 124 -1.33 -1.52 15.62
CA PHE A 124 -0.22 -1.61 14.67
C PHE A 124 0.14 -3.07 14.39
N ASP A 125 0.27 -3.40 13.09
CA ASP A 125 0.60 -4.74 12.63
C ASP A 125 1.32 -4.68 11.28
N LEU A 126 1.99 -5.77 10.92
CA LEU A 126 2.57 -6.03 9.60
C LEU A 126 1.74 -7.10 8.89
N VAL A 127 1.29 -6.79 7.69
CA VAL A 127 0.53 -7.73 6.85
C VAL A 127 1.20 -7.94 5.51
N ALA A 128 1.21 -9.19 5.02
CA ALA A 128 1.66 -9.49 3.67
C ALA A 128 0.50 -9.32 2.69
N LEU A 129 0.64 -8.42 1.76
CA LEU A 129 -0.30 -8.20 0.68
C LEU A 129 0.22 -8.89 -0.58
N LYS A 130 -0.44 -9.99 -0.98
CA LYS A 130 -0.13 -10.68 -2.22
C LYS A 130 -0.40 -9.77 -3.42
N GLY A 131 0.57 -9.66 -4.31
CA GLY A 131 0.40 -9.03 -5.61
C GLY A 131 -0.13 -10.03 -6.63
N ASP A 132 -1.00 -9.57 -7.52
CA ASP A 132 -1.36 -10.29 -8.73
C ASP A 132 -0.99 -9.40 -9.92
N PHE A 133 0.16 -9.66 -10.51
CA PHE A 133 0.72 -8.92 -11.64
C PHE A 133 0.53 -9.68 -12.96
N GLY A 134 -0.35 -10.69 -12.97
CA GLY A 134 -0.68 -11.44 -14.18
C GLY A 134 -1.25 -10.55 -15.29
N GLN A 135 -1.29 -11.08 -16.51
CA GLN A 135 -1.77 -10.35 -17.69
C GLN A 135 -3.20 -9.80 -17.48
N THR A 136 -3.41 -8.56 -17.86
CA THR A 136 -4.71 -7.90 -17.91
C THR A 136 -5.31 -8.01 -19.32
N LYS A 137 -6.61 -7.75 -19.45
CA LYS A 137 -7.23 -7.55 -20.77
C LYS A 137 -6.60 -6.35 -21.48
N ALA A 138 -6.59 -6.36 -22.81
CA ALA A 138 -5.86 -5.41 -23.63
C ALA A 138 -6.20 -3.92 -23.40
N ASP A 139 -7.39 -3.64 -22.91
CA ASP A 139 -7.90 -2.27 -22.64
C ASP A 139 -8.23 -2.03 -21.16
N HIS A 140 -7.64 -2.85 -20.27
CA HIS A 140 -7.85 -2.78 -18.84
C HIS A 140 -6.53 -2.59 -18.11
N ALA A 141 -6.63 -2.05 -16.91
CA ALA A 141 -5.60 -2.06 -15.88
C ALA A 141 -6.05 -2.97 -14.75
N ARG A 142 -5.12 -3.36 -13.90
CA ARG A 142 -5.42 -4.06 -12.66
C ARG A 142 -5.33 -3.09 -11.49
N LEU A 143 -6.34 -3.08 -10.65
CA LEU A 143 -6.40 -2.23 -9.46
C LEU A 143 -6.61 -3.08 -8.22
N ARG A 144 -5.65 -3.06 -7.31
CA ARG A 144 -5.73 -3.64 -5.98
C ARG A 144 -6.19 -2.57 -5.01
N ALA A 145 -7.33 -2.76 -4.37
CA ALA A 145 -7.79 -1.92 -3.26
C ALA A 145 -7.34 -2.55 -1.93
N VAL A 146 -6.73 -1.75 -1.08
CA VAL A 146 -6.26 -2.12 0.26
C VAL A 146 -6.92 -1.22 1.29
N HIS A 147 -7.40 -1.78 2.39
CA HIS A 147 -8.04 -1.01 3.45
C HIS A 147 -7.11 -0.86 4.65
N ALA A 148 -6.56 0.34 4.84
CA ALA A 148 -5.66 0.70 5.93
C ALA A 148 -6.11 1.94 6.74
N SER A 149 -7.39 2.34 6.63
CA SER A 149 -7.96 3.41 7.44
C SER A 149 -8.45 2.83 8.78
N PRO A 150 -7.82 3.18 9.92
CA PRO A 150 -8.01 2.41 11.15
C PRO A 150 -9.38 2.61 11.80
N ASP A 151 -9.99 3.79 11.67
CA ASP A 151 -11.31 4.13 12.25
C ASP A 151 -12.48 3.87 11.29
N THR A 152 -12.19 3.41 10.06
CA THR A 152 -13.21 3.18 9.05
C THR A 152 -13.65 1.71 9.08
N PRO A 153 -14.98 1.45 9.19
CA PRO A 153 -15.48 0.09 9.08
C PRO A 153 -15.22 -0.50 7.68
N THR A 154 -15.68 -1.73 7.47
CA THR A 154 -15.69 -2.38 6.16
C THR A 154 -16.14 -1.43 5.05
N ILE A 155 -15.41 -1.42 3.94
CA ILE A 155 -15.66 -0.55 2.79
C ILE A 155 -15.99 -1.32 1.52
N ASP A 156 -16.78 -0.68 0.65
CA ASP A 156 -16.95 -1.06 -0.74
C ASP A 156 -16.24 -0.05 -1.64
N VAL A 157 -15.53 -0.54 -2.66
CA VAL A 157 -14.84 0.28 -3.66
C VAL A 157 -15.42 -0.01 -5.03
N ARG A 158 -15.95 1.01 -5.72
CA ARG A 158 -16.61 0.86 -7.02
C ARG A 158 -16.27 2.02 -7.95
N THR A 159 -16.26 1.75 -9.26
CA THR A 159 -16.25 2.83 -10.24
C THR A 159 -17.62 3.51 -10.30
N GLU A 160 -17.68 4.76 -10.76
CA GLU A 160 -18.98 5.43 -11.01
C GLU A 160 -19.77 4.74 -12.14
N ALA A 161 -19.12 4.02 -13.04
CA ALA A 161 -19.76 3.17 -14.05
C ALA A 161 -20.45 1.94 -13.44
N GLY A 162 -20.22 1.65 -12.14
CA GLY A 162 -20.86 0.59 -11.39
C GLY A 162 -20.03 -0.69 -11.26
N GLU A 163 -18.81 -0.72 -11.77
CA GLU A 163 -17.92 -1.87 -11.62
C GLU A 163 -17.46 -1.99 -10.17
N THR A 164 -17.45 -3.21 -9.64
CA THR A 164 -17.00 -3.48 -8.29
C THR A 164 -15.50 -3.79 -8.32
N ILE A 165 -14.72 -3.00 -7.57
CA ILE A 165 -13.28 -3.23 -7.36
C ILE A 165 -13.08 -4.05 -6.10
N ALA A 166 -13.76 -3.66 -5.02
CA ALA A 166 -13.78 -4.42 -3.77
C ALA A 166 -15.17 -4.33 -3.12
N GLN A 167 -15.55 -5.39 -2.43
CA GLN A 167 -16.81 -5.44 -1.67
C GLN A 167 -16.58 -6.06 -0.30
N GLY A 168 -17.06 -5.39 0.73
CA GLY A 168 -16.91 -5.84 2.10
C GLY A 168 -15.45 -5.95 2.54
N LEU A 169 -14.60 -5.03 2.08
CA LEU A 169 -13.17 -5.03 2.37
C LEU A 169 -12.95 -4.60 3.82
N SER A 170 -12.43 -5.51 4.64
CA SER A 170 -12.12 -5.26 6.05
C SER A 170 -10.75 -4.60 6.21
N PHE A 171 -10.52 -4.00 7.38
CA PHE A 171 -9.21 -3.44 7.71
C PHE A 171 -8.09 -4.50 7.59
N GLY A 172 -6.96 -4.12 6.97
CA GLY A 172 -5.82 -5.01 6.69
C GLY A 172 -5.98 -5.87 5.44
N ASP A 173 -7.18 -5.97 4.85
CA ASP A 173 -7.45 -6.81 3.69
C ASP A 173 -7.18 -6.09 2.36
N ALA A 174 -7.02 -6.89 1.30
CA ALA A 174 -6.90 -6.44 -0.07
C ALA A 174 -7.81 -7.22 -1.02
N GLN A 175 -8.36 -6.55 -2.03
CA GLN A 175 -9.06 -7.18 -3.14
C GLN A 175 -8.61 -6.57 -4.45
N THR A 176 -8.55 -7.38 -5.52
CA THR A 176 -8.05 -6.97 -6.83
C THR A 176 -9.12 -7.16 -7.89
N ALA A 177 -9.26 -6.19 -8.79
CA ALA A 177 -10.14 -6.25 -9.94
C ALA A 177 -9.49 -5.65 -11.19
N GLU A 178 -9.96 -6.06 -12.37
CA GLU A 178 -9.66 -5.35 -13.61
C GLU A 178 -10.62 -4.17 -13.78
N VAL A 179 -10.07 -3.03 -14.16
CA VAL A 179 -10.83 -1.80 -14.46
C VAL A 179 -10.48 -1.31 -15.85
N PRO A 180 -11.42 -0.71 -16.60
CA PRO A 180 -11.11 -0.11 -17.89
C PRO A 180 -10.00 0.93 -17.76
N ALA A 181 -9.08 0.95 -18.73
CA ALA A 181 -8.07 1.99 -18.83
C ALA A 181 -8.71 3.33 -19.20
N GLY A 182 -8.05 4.42 -18.82
CA GLY A 182 -8.49 5.79 -19.03
C GLY A 182 -9.14 6.41 -17.81
N GLU A 183 -9.72 7.60 -18.00
CA GLU A 183 -10.30 8.36 -16.91
C GLU A 183 -11.48 7.63 -16.24
N THR A 184 -11.37 7.36 -14.97
CA THR A 184 -12.44 6.78 -14.16
C THR A 184 -12.53 7.45 -12.79
N VAL A 185 -13.72 7.48 -12.21
CA VAL A 185 -13.93 7.93 -10.84
C VAL A 185 -14.25 6.72 -9.99
N VAL A 186 -13.47 6.54 -8.95
CA VAL A 186 -13.66 5.50 -7.95
C VAL A 186 -14.33 6.10 -6.71
N ALA A 187 -15.41 5.48 -6.27
CA ALA A 187 -16.11 5.83 -5.05
C ALA A 187 -15.84 4.79 -3.96
N VAL A 188 -15.40 5.26 -2.79
CA VAL A 188 -15.29 4.45 -1.58
C VAL A 188 -16.53 4.69 -0.74
N ARG A 189 -17.16 3.62 -0.28
CA ARG A 189 -18.41 3.65 0.50
C ARG A 189 -18.24 2.82 1.77
N ALA A 190 -18.82 3.32 2.86
CA ALA A 190 -18.97 2.53 4.06
C ALA A 190 -20.05 1.45 3.88
N ALA A 191 -20.09 0.47 4.78
CA ALA A 191 -21.03 -0.65 4.77
C ALA A 191 -22.51 -0.20 4.81
N ASP A 192 -22.81 0.98 5.36
CA ASP A 192 -24.14 1.59 5.37
C ASP A 192 -24.53 2.23 4.02
N GLY A 193 -23.64 2.18 3.02
CA GLY A 193 -23.82 2.75 1.69
C GLY A 193 -23.45 4.24 1.57
N LYS A 194 -23.07 4.90 2.67
CA LYS A 194 -22.59 6.29 2.64
C LYS A 194 -21.29 6.38 1.85
N THR A 195 -21.22 7.29 0.90
CA THR A 195 -19.95 7.58 0.20
C THR A 195 -19.02 8.34 1.13
N LEU A 196 -17.86 7.78 1.39
CA LEU A 196 -16.78 8.37 2.18
C LEU A 196 -15.98 9.35 1.35
N ALA A 197 -15.60 8.91 0.14
CA ALA A 197 -14.80 9.72 -0.76
C ALA A 197 -14.98 9.30 -2.23
N ARG A 198 -14.57 10.18 -3.14
CA ARG A 198 -14.46 9.92 -4.59
C ARG A 198 -13.10 10.38 -5.06
N PHE A 199 -12.48 9.57 -5.91
CA PHE A 199 -11.15 9.82 -6.44
C PHE A 199 -11.16 9.64 -7.95
N LYS A 200 -10.55 10.58 -8.66
CA LYS A 200 -10.32 10.46 -10.08
C LYS A 200 -9.02 9.69 -10.31
N LEU A 201 -9.09 8.60 -11.06
CA LEU A 201 -7.97 7.79 -11.49
C LEU A 201 -7.87 7.81 -13.01
N GLU A 202 -6.66 7.63 -13.52
CA GLU A 202 -6.39 7.49 -14.96
C GLU A 202 -5.49 6.26 -15.18
N PRO A 203 -6.01 5.03 -14.91
CA PRO A 203 -5.20 3.83 -15.09
C PRO A 203 -4.86 3.60 -16.56
N GLU A 204 -3.61 3.22 -16.83
CA GLU A 204 -3.13 2.88 -18.14
C GLU A 204 -3.32 1.39 -18.43
N ALA A 205 -3.59 1.05 -19.71
CA ALA A 205 -3.83 -0.34 -20.11
C ALA A 205 -2.59 -1.21 -19.88
N GLY A 206 -2.80 -2.38 -19.29
CA GLY A 206 -1.74 -3.34 -18.95
C GLY A 206 -0.98 -3.04 -17.67
N HIS A 207 -1.23 -1.88 -17.04
CA HIS A 207 -0.58 -1.53 -15.77
C HIS A 207 -1.30 -2.12 -14.56
N VAL A 208 -0.54 -2.27 -13.48
CA VAL A 208 -1.03 -2.72 -12.18
C VAL A 208 -0.84 -1.62 -11.15
N TYR A 209 -1.89 -1.33 -10.40
CA TYR A 209 -1.90 -0.30 -9.37
C TYR A 209 -2.39 -0.84 -8.04
N SER A 210 -1.87 -0.27 -6.94
CA SER A 210 -2.45 -0.41 -5.61
C SER A 210 -3.02 0.91 -5.13
N ALA A 211 -4.27 0.88 -4.67
CA ALA A 211 -4.96 1.99 -4.05
C ALA A 211 -5.19 1.67 -2.57
N PHE A 212 -4.52 2.39 -1.70
CA PHE A 212 -4.58 2.22 -0.25
C PHE A 212 -5.56 3.24 0.34
N ALA A 213 -6.64 2.77 0.96
CA ALA A 213 -7.52 3.61 1.74
C ALA A 213 -6.86 3.90 3.10
N VAL A 214 -6.46 5.13 3.33
CA VAL A 214 -5.66 5.58 4.49
C VAL A 214 -6.30 6.77 5.19
N GLY A 215 -5.75 7.14 6.35
CA GLY A 215 -6.22 8.25 7.15
C GLY A 215 -7.50 7.92 7.93
N TYR A 216 -8.15 8.93 8.48
CA TYR A 216 -9.28 8.78 9.39
C TYR A 216 -10.59 9.27 8.78
N GLN A 217 -11.66 8.50 9.00
CA GLN A 217 -13.02 8.96 8.70
C GLN A 217 -13.40 10.12 9.60
N ASP A 218 -12.96 10.08 10.87
CA ASP A 218 -13.09 11.17 11.84
C ASP A 218 -11.70 11.59 12.34
N PRO A 219 -11.04 12.56 11.66
CA PRO A 219 -9.70 13.02 12.06
C PRO A 219 -9.64 13.58 13.49
N GLY A 220 -10.78 14.01 14.05
CA GLY A 220 -10.86 14.47 15.43
C GLY A 220 -10.68 13.37 16.48
N SER A 221 -10.78 12.11 16.09
CA SER A 221 -10.55 10.94 16.94
C SER A 221 -9.13 10.35 16.81
N ALA A 222 -8.30 10.91 15.92
CA ALA A 222 -6.95 10.43 15.66
C ALA A 222 -6.05 10.55 16.90
N PRO A 223 -5.07 9.64 17.09
CA PRO A 223 -4.02 9.78 18.10
C PRO A 223 -3.24 11.11 17.95
N GLU A 224 -2.74 11.66 19.05
CA GLU A 224 -1.94 12.90 19.05
C GLU A 224 -0.68 12.81 18.18
N ALA A 225 -0.14 11.58 18.00
CA ALA A 225 1.02 11.33 17.15
C ALA A 225 0.70 11.34 15.64
N ALA A 226 -0.57 11.20 15.27
CA ALA A 226 -0.98 11.27 13.87
C ALA A 226 -1.04 12.74 13.39
N PRO A 227 -0.80 13.02 12.09
CA PRO A 227 -0.98 14.35 11.54
C PRO A 227 -2.40 14.89 11.75
N ASP A 228 -2.54 16.13 12.17
CA ASP A 228 -3.82 16.78 12.52
C ASP A 228 -4.86 16.80 11.39
N ASP A 229 -4.43 16.70 10.13
CA ASP A 229 -5.26 16.84 8.93
C ASP A 229 -5.33 15.55 8.09
N LEU A 230 -4.94 14.40 8.65
CA LEU A 230 -4.95 13.12 7.94
C LEU A 230 -6.38 12.56 7.83
N GLY A 231 -7.21 13.22 7.03
CA GLY A 231 -8.54 12.75 6.68
C GLY A 231 -8.50 11.53 5.75
N PHE A 232 -9.63 10.80 5.68
CA PHE A 232 -9.77 9.64 4.80
C PHE A 232 -9.38 9.97 3.36
N SER A 233 -8.45 9.21 2.81
CA SER A 233 -7.86 9.43 1.49
C SER A 233 -7.52 8.12 0.80
N LEU A 234 -7.19 8.19 -0.51
CA LEU A 234 -6.53 7.11 -1.24
C LEU A 234 -5.09 7.50 -1.57
N ALA A 235 -4.16 6.66 -1.15
CA ALA A 235 -2.80 6.69 -1.64
C ALA A 235 -2.67 5.71 -2.80
N LEU A 236 -2.04 6.11 -3.91
CA LEU A 236 -1.91 5.31 -5.12
C LEU A 236 -0.44 5.00 -5.41
N SER A 237 -0.16 3.74 -5.73
CA SER A 237 1.12 3.28 -6.26
C SER A 237 0.90 2.58 -7.58
N GLU A 238 1.78 2.81 -8.54
CA GLU A 238 1.95 1.94 -9.70
C GLU A 238 2.86 0.78 -9.29
N ASP A 239 2.38 -0.44 -9.45
CA ASP A 239 3.07 -1.65 -9.01
C ASP A 239 3.87 -2.30 -10.13
N ALA A 240 3.34 -2.29 -11.36
CA ALA A 240 4.00 -2.81 -12.55
C ALA A 240 3.48 -2.17 -13.84
N ALA A 241 4.35 -2.08 -14.86
CA ALA A 241 4.04 -1.65 -16.20
C ALA A 241 4.00 -2.85 -17.19
N PRO A 242 3.41 -2.69 -18.41
CA PRO A 242 3.42 -3.72 -19.43
C PRO A 242 4.84 -4.13 -19.83
N GLY A 243 5.10 -5.45 -19.85
CA GLY A 243 6.41 -6.01 -20.20
C GLY A 243 7.33 -6.25 -19.00
N GLU A 244 6.92 -5.85 -17.80
CA GLU A 244 7.58 -6.15 -16.52
C GLU A 244 6.85 -7.30 -15.78
N GLN A 245 5.97 -8.04 -16.49
CA GLN A 245 5.15 -9.14 -15.96
C GLN A 245 5.72 -10.50 -16.33
#